data_9b99f437af6719e2cc1df36e251118f4
#
_entry.id   9b99f437af6719e2cc1df36e251118f4
#
_cell.length_a   1.000
_cell.length_b   1.000
_cell.length_c   1.000
_cell.angle_alpha   90.00
_cell.angle_beta   90.00
_cell.angle_gamma   90.00
#
_symmetry.space_group_name_H-M   'P 1'
#
loop_
_entity.id
_entity.type
_entity.pdbx_description
1 polymer ?
#
loop_
_entity_poly.entity_id
_entity_poly.type
_entity_poly.pdbx_seq_one_letter_code
_entity_poly.pdbx_strand_id
1 'polypeptide(L)'
;MILDLLDNGSPSHVAIAIPGDGPVVTYDQLRRQVDSLAARLNQLGLGRGDRIAMALPNGLEMIVSFLAASSVGAAAPLNPAYRLDEFKFYLEDTGARALIIPPTGSDEARAAAGDQTLIIESDLDSNGQVRFSSS
;
A
#
# COMPACT_ATOMS: atom_id res chain seq x y z
N MET A 1 -13.71 -10.19 -6.75
CA MET A 1 -12.79 -9.52 -5.82
C MET A 1 -11.45 -9.34 -6.51
N ILE A 2 -10.67 -8.31 -6.16
CA ILE A 2 -9.42 -8.02 -6.88
C ILE A 2 -8.42 -9.18 -6.84
N LEU A 3 -8.41 -9.96 -5.76
CA LEU A 3 -7.52 -11.12 -5.64
C LEU A 3 -7.82 -12.20 -6.67
N ASP A 4 -9.05 -12.25 -7.21
CA ASP A 4 -9.41 -13.23 -8.23
C ASP A 4 -8.66 -13.00 -9.53
N LEU A 5 -8.23 -11.76 -9.78
CA LEU A 5 -7.42 -11.45 -10.96
C LEU A 5 -6.04 -12.10 -10.88
N LEU A 6 -5.52 -12.30 -9.68
CA LEU A 6 -4.21 -12.91 -9.48
C LEU A 6 -4.24 -14.41 -9.74
N ASP A 7 -5.41 -15.03 -9.67
CA ASP A 7 -5.57 -16.46 -9.92
C ASP A 7 -5.62 -16.80 -11.42
N ASN A 8 -5.74 -15.79 -12.29
CA ASN A 8 -5.77 -15.99 -13.73
C ASN A 8 -4.39 -16.28 -14.34
N GLY A 9 -3.32 -15.96 -13.60
CA GLY A 9 -1.97 -16.24 -14.05
C GLY A 9 -1.46 -17.58 -13.55
N SER A 10 -0.50 -18.16 -14.26
CA SER A 10 0.18 -19.36 -13.79
C SER A 10 1.02 -19.00 -12.55
N PRO A 11 0.95 -19.78 -11.46
CA PRO A 11 1.62 -19.42 -10.20
C PRO A 11 3.12 -19.14 -10.32
N SER A 12 3.81 -19.84 -11.20
CA SER A 12 5.25 -19.68 -11.40
C SER A 12 5.62 -18.60 -12.41
N HIS A 13 4.65 -18.03 -13.12
CA HIS A 13 4.91 -16.98 -14.09
C HIS A 13 5.18 -15.64 -13.38
N VAL A 14 6.00 -14.81 -14.00
CA VAL A 14 6.30 -13.48 -13.50
C VAL A 14 5.08 -12.59 -13.62
N ALA A 15 4.66 -12.00 -12.49
CA ALA A 15 3.59 -11.02 -12.45
C ALA A 15 4.12 -9.59 -12.51
N ILE A 16 5.26 -9.35 -11.85
CA ILE A 16 5.88 -8.02 -11.75
C ILE A 16 7.37 -8.17 -11.98
N ALA A 17 7.92 -7.31 -12.82
CA ALA A 17 9.36 -7.16 -12.99
C ALA A 17 9.69 -5.67 -12.90
N ILE A 18 10.48 -5.30 -11.91
CA ILE A 18 10.93 -3.92 -11.74
C ILE A 18 12.14 -3.71 -12.64
N PRO A 19 12.17 -2.63 -13.47
CA PRO A 19 13.28 -2.39 -14.39
C PRO A 19 14.64 -2.32 -13.69
N GLY A 20 15.69 -2.74 -14.41
CA GLY A 20 17.04 -2.81 -13.88
C GLY A 20 17.23 -4.04 -13.01
N ASP A 21 17.94 -3.87 -11.90
CA ASP A 21 18.21 -4.95 -10.92
C ASP A 21 17.09 -5.08 -9.88
N GLY A 22 15.89 -4.54 -10.17
CA GLY A 22 14.76 -4.59 -9.28
C GLY A 22 14.20 -6.01 -9.09
N PRO A 23 13.35 -6.21 -8.09
CA PRO A 23 12.80 -7.52 -7.79
C PRO A 23 11.91 -8.04 -8.91
N VAL A 24 11.89 -9.36 -9.06
CA VAL A 24 10.96 -10.08 -9.93
C VAL A 24 10.04 -10.89 -9.02
N VAL A 25 8.72 -10.74 -9.21
CA VAL A 25 7.71 -11.36 -8.37
C VAL A 25 6.80 -12.23 -9.23
N THR A 26 6.69 -13.51 -8.89
CA THR A 26 5.76 -14.42 -9.55
C THR A 26 4.34 -14.18 -9.06
N TYR A 27 3.34 -14.72 -9.78
CA TYR A 27 1.94 -14.60 -9.35
C TYR A 27 1.71 -15.23 -7.98
N ASP A 28 2.33 -16.39 -7.71
CA ASP A 28 2.22 -17.05 -6.41
C ASP A 28 2.80 -16.18 -5.28
N GLN A 29 3.98 -15.61 -5.50
CA GLN A 29 4.62 -14.71 -4.53
C GLN A 29 3.77 -13.46 -4.31
N LEU A 30 3.25 -12.87 -5.39
CA LEU A 30 2.41 -11.68 -5.30
C LEU A 30 1.14 -11.97 -4.49
N ARG A 31 0.46 -13.09 -4.78
CA ARG A 31 -0.75 -13.47 -4.05
C ARG A 31 -0.47 -13.63 -2.56
N ARG A 32 0.63 -14.30 -2.20
CA ARG A 32 1.00 -14.49 -0.79
C ARG A 32 1.28 -13.19 -0.10
N GLN A 33 2.02 -12.27 -0.75
CA GLN A 33 2.30 -10.97 -0.17
C GLN A 33 1.02 -10.16 0.02
N VAL A 34 0.15 -10.12 -0.98
CA VAL A 34 -1.11 -9.38 -0.90
C VAL A 34 -1.99 -9.94 0.23
N ASP A 35 -2.11 -11.26 0.33
CA ASP A 35 -2.88 -11.90 1.40
C ASP A 35 -2.32 -11.55 2.78
N SER A 36 -1.00 -11.60 2.93
CA SER A 36 -0.34 -11.28 4.20
C SER A 36 -0.57 -9.82 4.60
N LEU A 37 -0.43 -8.90 3.66
CA LEU A 37 -0.62 -7.47 3.93
C LEU A 37 -2.09 -7.13 4.17
N ALA A 38 -3.01 -7.79 3.47
CA ALA A 38 -4.43 -7.62 3.72
C ALA A 38 -4.79 -8.06 5.14
N ALA A 39 -4.25 -9.19 5.59
CA ALA A 39 -4.43 -9.65 6.96
C ALA A 39 -3.87 -8.64 7.97
N ARG A 40 -2.72 -8.04 7.66
CA ARG A 40 -2.13 -7.00 8.52
C ARG A 40 -3.04 -5.78 8.61
N LEU A 41 -3.61 -5.34 7.49
CA LEU A 41 -4.53 -4.21 7.49
C LEU A 41 -5.78 -4.51 8.34
N ASN A 42 -6.31 -5.72 8.23
CA ASN A 42 -7.43 -6.14 9.07
C ASN A 42 -7.05 -6.15 10.56
N GLN A 43 -5.84 -6.59 10.90
CA GLN A 43 -5.35 -6.55 12.28
C GLN A 43 -5.27 -5.13 12.82
N LEU A 44 -5.01 -4.15 11.96
CA LEU A 44 -4.95 -2.74 12.32
C LEU A 44 -6.35 -2.09 12.43
N GLY A 45 -7.40 -2.86 12.23
CA GLY A 45 -8.77 -2.38 12.37
C GLY A 45 -9.40 -1.87 11.08
N LEU A 46 -8.75 -2.08 9.95
CA LEU A 46 -9.27 -1.64 8.66
C LEU A 46 -10.09 -2.76 8.01
N GLY A 47 -11.14 -2.39 7.30
CA GLY A 47 -12.02 -3.36 6.68
C GLY A 47 -12.90 -2.75 5.60
N ARG A 48 -13.94 -3.48 5.25
CA ARG A 48 -14.88 -3.06 4.21
C ARG A 48 -15.49 -1.70 4.58
N GLY A 49 -15.55 -0.79 3.62
CA GLY A 49 -16.05 0.55 3.84
C GLY A 49 -14.98 1.56 4.22
N ASP A 50 -13.79 1.10 4.60
CA ASP A 50 -12.69 2.01 4.92
C ASP A 50 -11.94 2.41 3.66
N ARG A 51 -11.49 3.66 3.64
CA ARG A 51 -10.62 4.17 2.60
C ARG A 51 -9.20 4.23 3.12
N ILE A 52 -8.29 3.67 2.33
CA ILE A 52 -6.88 3.56 2.67
C ILE A 52 -6.10 4.34 1.62
N ALA A 53 -5.57 5.49 2.02
CA ALA A 53 -4.74 6.30 1.13
C ALA A 53 -3.32 5.78 1.11
N MET A 54 -2.60 6.05 0.04
CA MET A 54 -1.20 5.70 -0.07
C MET A 54 -0.46 6.76 -0.88
N ALA A 55 0.72 7.12 -0.42
CA ALA A 55 1.60 8.07 -1.10
C ALA A 55 2.99 7.46 -1.17
N LEU A 56 3.17 6.57 -2.13
CA LEU A 56 4.40 5.80 -2.32
C LEU A 56 4.99 6.08 -3.69
N PRO A 57 6.31 6.08 -3.82
CA PRO A 57 6.93 6.16 -5.14
C PRO A 57 6.60 4.92 -5.96
N ASN A 58 6.72 5.05 -7.28
CA ASN A 58 6.50 3.92 -8.17
C ASN A 58 7.47 2.78 -7.83
N GLY A 59 6.94 1.57 -7.76
CA GLY A 59 7.73 0.40 -7.43
C GLY A 59 6.88 -0.70 -6.83
N LEU A 60 7.55 -1.72 -6.30
CA LEU A 60 6.88 -2.89 -5.76
C LEU A 60 6.00 -2.55 -4.56
N GLU A 61 6.48 -1.67 -3.67
CA GLU A 61 5.72 -1.25 -2.49
C GLU A 61 4.37 -0.64 -2.89
N MET A 62 4.36 0.20 -3.91
CA MET A 62 3.12 0.81 -4.39
C MET A 62 2.15 -0.22 -4.95
N ILE A 63 2.66 -1.13 -5.79
CA ILE A 63 1.82 -2.15 -6.45
C ILE A 63 1.18 -3.07 -5.41
N VAL A 64 1.99 -3.62 -4.51
CA VAL A 64 1.52 -4.57 -3.51
C VAL A 64 0.60 -3.89 -2.49
N SER A 65 0.95 -2.67 -2.08
CA SER A 65 0.11 -1.89 -1.15
C SER A 65 -1.24 -1.57 -1.76
N PHE A 66 -1.28 -1.18 -3.03
CA PHE A 66 -2.52 -0.91 -3.73
C PHE A 66 -3.42 -2.14 -3.77
N LEU A 67 -2.85 -3.30 -4.13
CA LEU A 67 -3.63 -4.54 -4.21
C LEU A 67 -4.14 -4.98 -2.83
N ALA A 68 -3.30 -4.88 -1.81
CA ALA A 68 -3.70 -5.24 -0.44
C ALA A 68 -4.82 -4.33 0.06
N ALA A 69 -4.67 -3.02 -0.11
CA ALA A 69 -5.68 -2.05 0.32
C ALA A 69 -6.99 -2.26 -0.44
N SER A 70 -6.93 -2.53 -1.74
CA SER A 70 -8.11 -2.77 -2.57
C SER A 70 -8.85 -4.05 -2.17
N SER A 71 -8.13 -5.04 -1.63
CA SER A 71 -8.77 -6.29 -1.18
C SER A 71 -9.46 -6.14 0.18
N VAL A 72 -9.04 -5.17 0.98
CA VAL A 72 -9.60 -4.93 2.33
C VAL A 72 -10.73 -3.90 2.28
N GLY A 73 -10.52 -2.80 1.56
CA GLY A 73 -11.45 -1.69 1.47
C GLY A 73 -11.31 -0.96 0.14
N ALA A 74 -11.21 0.34 0.17
CA ALA A 74 -11.01 1.16 -1.02
C ALA A 74 -9.62 1.82 -0.98
N ALA A 75 -8.82 1.59 -2.01
CA ALA A 75 -7.50 2.20 -2.13
C ALA A 75 -7.62 3.60 -2.76
N ALA A 76 -6.90 4.56 -2.20
CA ALA A 76 -6.87 5.94 -2.69
C ALA A 76 -5.42 6.37 -2.92
N PRO A 77 -4.85 6.11 -4.11
CA PRO A 77 -3.48 6.54 -4.40
C PRO A 77 -3.38 8.07 -4.46
N LEU A 78 -2.37 8.61 -3.80
CA LEU A 78 -2.06 10.03 -3.80
C LEU A 78 -0.65 10.23 -4.35
N ASN A 79 -0.40 11.41 -4.91
CA ASN A 79 0.92 11.75 -5.41
C ASN A 79 1.86 12.01 -4.23
N PRO A 80 2.99 11.27 -4.10
CA PRO A 80 3.92 11.49 -2.99
C PRO A 80 4.60 12.87 -3.02
N ALA A 81 4.54 13.57 -4.14
CA ALA A 81 5.09 14.92 -4.28
C ALA A 81 4.13 16.03 -3.85
N TYR A 82 2.93 15.70 -3.39
CA TYR A 82 1.98 16.70 -2.90
C TYR A 82 2.58 17.48 -1.74
N ARG A 83 2.11 18.74 -1.60
CA ARG A 83 2.43 19.59 -0.46
C ARG A 83 1.46 19.34 0.69
N LEU A 84 1.76 19.92 1.84
CA LEU A 84 0.98 19.75 3.05
C LEU A 84 -0.51 20.04 2.84
N ASP A 85 -0.84 21.16 2.22
CA ASP A 85 -2.22 21.58 1.98
C ASP A 85 -2.94 20.63 1.01
N GLU A 86 -2.22 20.08 0.03
CA GLU A 86 -2.79 19.12 -0.90
C GLU A 86 -3.08 17.78 -0.19
N PHE A 87 -2.14 17.30 0.64
CA PHE A 87 -2.39 16.10 1.44
C PHE A 87 -3.57 16.29 2.38
N LYS A 88 -3.67 17.43 3.05
CA LYS A 88 -4.81 17.72 3.93
C LYS A 88 -6.12 17.67 3.16
N PHE A 89 -6.15 18.31 2.00
CA PHE A 89 -7.36 18.33 1.17
C PHE A 89 -7.78 16.90 0.78
N TYR A 90 -6.87 16.10 0.23
CA TYR A 90 -7.22 14.78 -0.27
C TYR A 90 -7.51 13.79 0.85
N LEU A 91 -6.85 13.88 1.99
CA LEU A 91 -7.15 13.01 3.14
C LEU A 91 -8.54 13.33 3.71
N GLU A 92 -8.93 14.59 3.76
CA GLU A 92 -10.27 15.00 4.16
C GLU A 92 -11.31 14.58 3.14
N ASP A 93 -11.06 14.85 1.86
CA ASP A 93 -12.00 14.57 0.78
C ASP A 93 -12.30 13.07 0.68
N THR A 94 -11.29 12.23 0.81
CA THR A 94 -11.46 10.78 0.77
C THR A 94 -11.99 10.21 2.08
N GLY A 95 -11.82 10.90 3.18
CA GLY A 95 -12.14 10.37 4.50
C GLY A 95 -11.26 9.18 4.86
N ALA A 96 -10.00 9.20 4.43
CA ALA A 96 -9.08 8.07 4.60
C ALA A 96 -8.85 7.78 6.09
N ARG A 97 -8.98 6.52 6.47
CA ARG A 97 -8.70 6.06 7.83
C ARG A 97 -7.23 5.72 8.05
N ALA A 98 -6.51 5.44 6.97
CA ALA A 98 -5.10 5.12 7.04
C ALA A 98 -4.37 5.73 5.84
N LEU A 99 -3.09 5.98 6.03
CA LEU A 99 -2.19 6.49 5.00
C LEU A 99 -0.92 5.65 5.00
N ILE A 100 -0.65 4.99 3.87
CA ILE A 100 0.54 4.17 3.67
C ILE A 100 1.62 5.03 3.02
N ILE A 101 2.77 5.14 3.65
CA ILE A 101 3.90 5.95 3.22
C ILE A 101 5.22 5.20 3.41
N PRO A 102 6.33 5.68 2.82
CA PRO A 102 7.65 5.10 3.10
C PRO A 102 8.04 5.27 4.57
N PRO A 103 8.98 4.47 5.08
CA PRO A 103 9.40 4.55 6.49
C PRO A 103 10.18 5.82 6.82
N THR A 104 10.75 6.48 5.82
CA THR A 104 11.51 7.73 6.01
C THR A 104 11.02 8.80 5.06
N GLY A 105 11.17 10.05 5.43
CA GLY A 105 10.68 11.17 4.65
C GLY A 105 9.17 11.32 4.77
N SER A 106 8.55 11.91 3.76
CA SER A 106 7.10 12.13 3.69
C SER A 106 6.58 13.01 4.83
N ASP A 107 7.37 14.01 5.23
CA ASP A 107 7.04 14.85 6.38
C ASP A 107 5.71 15.59 6.18
N GLU A 108 5.43 16.04 4.98
CA GLU A 108 4.18 16.73 4.68
C GLU A 108 2.97 15.82 4.79
N ALA A 109 3.10 14.58 4.30
CA ALA A 109 2.04 13.58 4.42
C ALA A 109 1.80 13.20 5.89
N ARG A 110 2.86 13.02 6.66
CA ARG A 110 2.76 12.71 8.09
C ARG A 110 2.07 13.83 8.85
N ALA A 111 2.45 15.07 8.57
CA ALA A 111 1.84 16.24 9.22
C ALA A 111 0.36 16.39 8.85
N ALA A 112 0.02 16.09 7.59
CA ALA A 112 -1.36 16.19 7.12
C ALA A 112 -2.28 15.14 7.74
N ALA A 113 -1.75 13.96 8.07
CA ALA A 113 -2.55 12.87 8.62
C ALA A 113 -3.17 13.20 9.98
N GLY A 114 -2.45 13.96 10.82
CA GLY A 114 -2.93 14.29 12.15
C GLY A 114 -3.16 13.06 13.02
N ASP A 115 -4.02 13.21 14.02
CA ASP A 115 -4.29 12.13 14.98
C ASP A 115 -5.39 11.16 14.54
N GLN A 116 -6.14 11.51 13.49
CA GLN A 116 -7.30 10.73 13.07
C GLN A 116 -7.01 9.72 11.98
N THR A 117 -5.86 9.83 11.34
CA THR A 117 -5.46 8.94 10.26
C THR A 117 -4.30 8.07 10.74
N LEU A 118 -4.48 6.76 10.65
CA LEU A 118 -3.43 5.82 11.01
C LEU A 118 -2.30 5.88 9.98
N ILE A 119 -1.08 6.07 10.45
CA ILE A 119 0.11 6.02 9.58
C ILE A 119 0.61 4.59 9.51
N ILE A 120 0.76 4.08 8.30
CA ILE A 120 1.32 2.76 8.03
C ILE A 120 2.56 2.96 7.15
N GLU A 121 3.69 2.42 7.59
CA GLU A 121 4.93 2.49 6.83
C GLU A 121 5.10 1.23 6.01
N SER A 122 5.35 1.39 4.72
CA SER A 122 5.58 0.29 3.78
C SER A 122 7.06 0.25 3.43
N ASP A 123 7.70 -0.88 3.68
CA ASP A 123 9.12 -1.07 3.45
C ASP A 123 9.40 -2.46 2.89
N LEU A 124 10.56 -2.61 2.27
CA LEU A 124 11.05 -3.92 1.83
C LEU A 124 11.91 -4.53 2.92
N ASP A 125 11.68 -5.81 3.21
CA ASP A 125 12.55 -6.52 4.13
C ASP A 125 13.81 -7.02 3.41
N SER A 126 14.67 -7.74 4.13
CA SER A 126 15.93 -8.27 3.58
C SER A 126 15.71 -9.29 2.45
N ASN A 127 14.53 -9.86 2.36
CA ASN A 127 14.15 -10.81 1.33
C ASN A 127 13.45 -10.16 0.13
N GLY A 128 13.34 -8.83 0.12
CA GLY A 128 12.66 -8.11 -0.95
C GLY A 128 11.13 -8.17 -0.88
N GLN A 129 10.58 -8.55 0.27
CA GLN A 129 9.13 -8.59 0.48
C GLN A 129 8.65 -7.32 1.17
N VAL A 130 7.46 -6.88 0.79
CA VAL A 130 6.85 -5.68 1.38
C VAL A 130 6.28 -6.01 2.75
N ARG A 131 6.53 -5.13 3.72
CA ARG A 131 5.99 -5.24 5.06
C ARG A 131 5.33 -3.93 5.48
N PHE A 132 4.28 -4.03 6.28
CA PHE A 132 3.60 -2.88 6.88
C PHE A 132 3.90 -2.82 8.37
N SER A 133 4.27 -1.62 8.84
CA SER A 133 4.39 -1.34 10.26
C SER A 133 3.61 -0.08 10.60
N SER A 134 3.01 -0.06 11.78
CA SER A 134 2.30 1.13 12.28
C SER A 134 3.15 1.81 13.35
N SER A 135 3.11 3.11 13.34
CA SER A 135 3.80 3.90 14.38
C SER A 135 2.92 4.09 15.59
#